data_b1565c430733400e9260680f72d41c55
#
_entry.id   b1565c430733400e9260680f72d41c55
#
_cell.length_a   1.000
_cell.length_b   1.000
_cell.length_c   1.000
_cell.angle_alpha   90.00
_cell.angle_beta   90.00
_cell.angle_gamma   90.00
#
_symmetry.space_group_name_H-M   'P 1'
#
loop_
_entity.id
_entity.type
_entity.pdbx_description
1 polymer ?
#
loop_
_entity_poly.entity_id
_entity_poly.type
_entity_poly.pdbx_seq_one_letter_code
_entity_poly.pdbx_strand_id
1 'polypeptide(L)'
;MGATYVFAKQAAAPEYDRSLAWSALLLLAIGLVMVYSASIATSEASRYTGANAAYFLLRHATFLGIALALATSVFLAPVRYWQKAAPWLFLACVVLLVLVLVPGIGREVNGARRWISLGAVNVQPSELMKLAVVLYAADYTVRKHAVLKSFRRGLLPMLAVMMFVSWLLLREPDFGALVVIAVTTFGILFLGGMNGRHFAALVAMLAVGFALLVLTSEYRMQRIFGFMDPWTDPYGRGYQLSHALIAFG
;
A
#
# COMPACT_ATOMS: atom_id res chain seq x y z
N MET A 1 5.38 -5.34 37.15
CA MET A 1 4.93 -6.69 36.87
C MET A 1 4.86 -6.85 35.36
N GLY A 2 5.86 -7.49 34.75
CA GLY A 2 5.91 -7.76 33.32
C GLY A 2 4.92 -8.86 32.98
N ALA A 3 3.97 -8.56 32.11
CA ALA A 3 3.15 -9.58 31.48
C ALA A 3 4.05 -10.39 30.54
N THR A 4 4.59 -11.47 31.03
CA THR A 4 5.27 -12.47 30.22
C THR A 4 4.19 -13.20 29.44
N TYR A 5 4.00 -12.82 28.18
CA TYR A 5 3.20 -13.62 27.26
C TYR A 5 3.93 -14.95 27.07
N VAL A 6 3.43 -15.98 27.72
CA VAL A 6 3.82 -17.37 27.48
C VAL A 6 3.34 -17.74 26.09
N PHE A 7 4.15 -17.46 25.08
CA PHE A 7 3.98 -18.11 23.79
C PHE A 7 4.36 -19.57 23.99
N ALA A 8 3.33 -20.40 24.13
CA ALA A 8 3.48 -21.84 24.17
C ALA A 8 4.35 -22.27 22.97
N LYS A 9 5.38 -23.03 23.30
CA LYS A 9 6.30 -23.68 22.39
C LYS A 9 5.56 -24.79 21.66
N GLN A 10 4.84 -24.46 20.62
CA GLN A 10 4.34 -25.45 19.68
C GLN A 10 5.01 -25.18 18.33
N ALA A 11 5.95 -26.06 17.97
CA ALA A 11 6.38 -26.28 16.61
C ALA A 11 5.25 -27.07 15.88
N ALA A 12 4.04 -26.52 15.88
CA ALA A 12 3.00 -26.95 14.98
C ALA A 12 3.34 -26.35 13.59
N ALA A 13 3.19 -27.17 12.55
CA ALA A 13 3.24 -26.67 11.18
C ALA A 13 2.31 -25.45 11.09
N PRO A 14 2.69 -24.37 10.37
CA PRO A 14 1.89 -23.17 10.29
C PRO A 14 0.48 -23.56 9.80
N GLU A 15 -0.50 -23.38 10.69
CA GLU A 15 -1.90 -23.56 10.31
C GLU A 15 -2.25 -22.43 9.33
N TYR A 16 -2.59 -22.80 8.10
CA TYR A 16 -3.06 -21.86 7.10
C TYR A 16 -4.49 -22.20 6.70
N ASP A 17 -5.27 -21.15 6.46
CA ASP A 17 -6.61 -21.31 5.92
C ASP A 17 -6.52 -21.75 4.46
N ARG A 18 -6.97 -22.99 4.20
CA ARG A 18 -6.96 -23.59 2.87
C ARG A 18 -7.88 -22.83 1.91
N SER A 19 -9.01 -22.34 2.38
CA SER A 19 -9.95 -21.57 1.56
C SER A 19 -9.31 -20.28 1.07
N LEU A 20 -8.63 -19.55 1.97
CA LEU A 20 -7.90 -18.33 1.64
C LEU A 20 -6.77 -18.61 0.65
N ALA A 21 -5.99 -19.68 0.86
CA ALA A 21 -4.89 -20.06 -0.02
C ALA A 21 -5.39 -20.41 -1.43
N TRP A 22 -6.43 -21.23 -1.54
CA TRP A 22 -7.01 -21.60 -2.84
C TRP A 22 -7.64 -20.39 -3.55
N SER A 23 -8.34 -19.52 -2.83
CA SER A 23 -8.91 -18.29 -3.40
C SER A 23 -7.81 -17.38 -3.95
N ALA A 24 -6.72 -17.21 -3.21
CA ALA A 24 -5.58 -16.42 -3.66
C ALA A 24 -4.92 -17.02 -4.91
N LEU A 25 -4.67 -18.33 -4.93
CA LEU A 25 -4.09 -19.02 -6.09
C LEU A 25 -5.00 -18.93 -7.33
N LEU A 26 -6.31 -19.07 -7.15
CA LEU A 26 -7.28 -18.91 -8.24
C LEU A 26 -7.24 -17.50 -8.82
N LEU A 27 -7.23 -16.47 -7.97
CA LEU A 27 -7.14 -15.09 -8.41
C LEU A 27 -5.82 -14.79 -9.14
N LEU A 28 -4.71 -15.37 -8.69
CA LEU A 28 -3.41 -15.23 -9.36
C LEU A 28 -3.42 -15.92 -10.74
N ALA A 29 -4.03 -17.10 -10.86
CA ALA A 29 -4.17 -17.81 -12.13
C ALA A 29 -5.05 -17.02 -13.11
N ILE A 30 -6.20 -16.50 -12.66
CA ILE A 30 -7.08 -15.65 -13.47
C ILE A 30 -6.32 -14.38 -13.88
N GLY A 31 -5.59 -13.74 -12.96
CA GLY A 31 -4.79 -12.56 -13.24
C GLY A 31 -3.73 -12.80 -14.31
N LEU A 32 -3.07 -13.98 -14.29
CA LEU A 32 -2.07 -14.34 -15.30
C LEU A 32 -2.70 -14.45 -16.71
N VAL A 33 -3.85 -15.12 -16.81
CA VAL A 33 -4.59 -15.24 -18.08
C VAL A 33 -5.09 -13.89 -18.58
N MET A 34 -5.66 -13.08 -17.68
CA MET A 34 -6.19 -11.75 -18.03
C MET A 34 -5.09 -10.78 -18.48
N VAL A 35 -3.95 -10.77 -17.80
CA VAL A 35 -2.80 -9.95 -18.22
C VAL A 35 -2.32 -10.37 -19.62
N TYR A 36 -2.23 -11.66 -19.90
CA TYR A 36 -1.87 -12.14 -21.22
C TYR A 36 -2.88 -11.68 -22.28
N SER A 37 -4.17 -11.96 -22.06
CA SER A 37 -5.25 -11.58 -22.99
C SER A 37 -5.28 -10.09 -23.29
N ALA A 38 -5.19 -9.25 -22.26
CA ALA A 38 -5.23 -7.78 -22.40
C ALA A 38 -3.97 -7.18 -23.04
N SER A 39 -2.82 -7.88 -22.98
CA SER A 39 -1.54 -7.33 -23.44
C SER A 39 -1.10 -7.82 -24.83
N ILE A 40 -1.74 -8.82 -25.42
CA ILE A 40 -1.35 -9.38 -26.73
C ILE A 40 -1.25 -8.30 -27.80
N ALA A 41 -2.34 -7.58 -28.04
CA ALA A 41 -2.38 -6.58 -29.10
C ALA A 41 -1.35 -5.46 -28.92
N THR A 42 -1.16 -5.00 -27.67
CA THR A 42 -0.16 -3.99 -27.33
C THR A 42 1.27 -4.51 -27.52
N SER A 43 1.49 -5.77 -27.19
CA SER A 43 2.79 -6.43 -27.29
C SER A 43 3.20 -6.63 -28.75
N GLU A 44 2.29 -7.07 -29.59
CA GLU A 44 2.51 -7.27 -31.03
C GLU A 44 2.72 -5.95 -31.80
N ALA A 45 2.00 -4.89 -31.40
CA ALA A 45 2.12 -3.57 -32.02
C ALA A 45 3.39 -2.81 -31.61
N SER A 46 4.07 -3.18 -30.51
CA SER A 46 5.17 -2.45 -29.95
C SER A 46 6.53 -2.96 -30.45
N ARG A 47 7.35 -2.05 -30.99
CA ARG A 47 8.76 -2.35 -31.30
C ARG A 47 9.62 -2.64 -30.06
N TYR A 48 9.23 -2.12 -28.90
CA TYR A 48 9.91 -2.32 -27.62
C TYR A 48 9.86 -3.79 -27.17
N THR A 49 8.80 -4.53 -27.48
CA THR A 49 8.59 -5.92 -27.15
C THR A 49 9.13 -6.88 -28.21
N GLY A 50 9.66 -6.35 -29.31
CA GLY A 50 10.08 -7.15 -30.46
C GLY A 50 8.92 -7.87 -31.15
N ALA A 51 7.70 -7.33 -31.05
CA ALA A 51 6.45 -7.94 -31.54
C ALA A 51 6.17 -9.35 -30.93
N ASN A 52 6.67 -9.58 -29.71
CA ASN A 52 6.47 -10.87 -29.03
C ASN A 52 5.19 -10.82 -28.17
N ALA A 53 4.14 -11.51 -28.58
CA ALA A 53 2.87 -11.60 -27.88
C ALA A 53 3.00 -12.07 -26.42
N ALA A 54 3.99 -12.89 -26.09
CA ALA A 54 4.22 -13.43 -24.76
C ALA A 54 5.10 -12.56 -23.86
N TYR A 55 5.61 -11.41 -24.32
CA TYR A 55 6.54 -10.60 -23.56
C TYR A 55 6.01 -10.20 -22.17
N PHE A 56 4.81 -9.64 -22.11
CA PHE A 56 4.21 -9.23 -20.83
C PHE A 56 3.81 -10.43 -19.97
N LEU A 57 3.37 -11.53 -20.58
CA LEU A 57 3.08 -12.77 -19.84
C LEU A 57 4.32 -13.29 -19.12
N LEU A 58 5.43 -13.45 -19.84
CA LEU A 58 6.68 -13.97 -19.27
C LEU A 58 7.19 -13.07 -18.15
N ARG A 59 7.17 -11.75 -18.39
CA ARG A 59 7.56 -10.78 -17.39
C ARG A 59 6.65 -10.86 -16.14
N HIS A 60 5.33 -10.91 -16.32
CA HIS A 60 4.38 -11.03 -15.22
C HIS A 60 4.56 -12.34 -14.45
N ALA A 61 4.70 -13.47 -15.15
CA ALA A 61 4.94 -14.77 -14.54
C ALA A 61 6.25 -14.83 -13.74
N THR A 62 7.31 -14.19 -14.24
CA THR A 62 8.59 -14.07 -13.50
C THR A 62 8.43 -13.30 -12.20
N PHE A 63 7.77 -12.13 -12.24
CA PHE A 63 7.53 -11.33 -11.02
C PHE A 63 6.57 -12.04 -10.07
N LEU A 64 5.58 -12.78 -10.59
CA LEU A 64 4.67 -13.59 -9.78
C LEU A 64 5.42 -14.71 -9.06
N GLY A 65 6.35 -15.40 -9.74
CA GLY A 65 7.23 -16.39 -9.11
C GLY A 65 8.08 -15.81 -7.98
N ILE A 66 8.69 -14.65 -8.22
CA ILE A 66 9.45 -13.92 -7.18
C ILE A 66 8.55 -13.54 -6.01
N ALA A 67 7.36 -13.00 -6.29
CA ALA A 67 6.40 -12.61 -5.26
C ALA A 67 5.95 -13.80 -4.40
N LEU A 68 5.68 -14.96 -5.02
CA LEU A 68 5.32 -16.18 -4.29
C LEU A 68 6.48 -16.70 -3.43
N ALA A 69 7.71 -16.66 -3.93
CA ALA A 69 8.88 -17.04 -3.16
C ALA A 69 9.08 -16.11 -1.93
N LEU A 70 8.93 -14.80 -2.12
CA LEU A 70 8.98 -13.82 -1.04
C LEU A 70 7.84 -14.03 -0.04
N ALA A 71 6.61 -14.22 -0.52
CA ALA A 71 5.44 -14.46 0.34
C ALA A 71 5.64 -15.72 1.20
N THR A 72 6.16 -16.79 0.62
CA THR A 72 6.49 -18.01 1.34
C THR A 72 7.58 -17.78 2.40
N SER A 73 8.62 -17.02 2.07
CA SER A 73 9.69 -16.65 3.01
C SER A 73 9.16 -15.83 4.19
N VAL A 74 8.27 -14.86 3.91
CA VAL A 74 7.59 -14.04 4.93
C VAL A 74 6.69 -14.91 5.81
N PHE A 75 5.93 -15.83 5.21
CA PHE A 75 5.04 -16.74 5.93
C PHE A 75 5.77 -17.69 6.88
N LEU A 76 6.94 -18.20 6.47
CA LEU A 76 7.76 -19.09 7.29
C LEU A 76 8.50 -18.35 8.41
N ALA A 77 8.68 -17.04 8.30
CA ALA A 77 9.41 -16.28 9.31
C ALA A 77 8.57 -16.06 10.57
N PRO A 78 9.06 -16.45 11.76
CA PRO A 78 8.35 -16.26 13.01
C PRO A 78 8.01 -14.78 13.27
N VAL A 79 6.80 -14.52 13.78
CA VAL A 79 6.28 -13.16 14.06
C VAL A 79 7.22 -12.33 14.94
N ARG A 80 7.96 -12.95 15.84
CA ARG A 80 8.94 -12.28 16.71
C ARG A 80 10.04 -11.53 15.95
N TYR A 81 10.41 -12.00 14.74
CA TYR A 81 11.40 -11.31 13.92
C TYR A 81 10.79 -10.06 13.30
N TRP A 82 9.56 -10.17 12.82
CA TRP A 82 8.80 -9.03 12.27
C TRP A 82 8.55 -7.97 13.34
N GLN A 83 8.20 -8.37 14.55
CA GLN A 83 8.02 -7.44 15.67
C GLN A 83 9.31 -6.66 15.99
N LYS A 84 10.45 -7.36 16.06
CA LYS A 84 11.75 -6.71 16.31
C LYS A 84 12.21 -5.82 15.15
N ALA A 85 11.91 -6.23 13.93
CA ALA A 85 12.25 -5.50 12.72
C ALA A 85 11.33 -4.30 12.44
N ALA A 86 10.11 -4.29 12.97
CA ALA A 86 9.09 -3.29 12.65
C ALA A 86 9.56 -1.83 12.75
N PRO A 87 10.19 -1.36 13.84
CA PRO A 87 10.66 0.02 13.93
C PRO A 87 11.78 0.34 12.93
N TRP A 88 12.65 -0.63 12.64
CA TRP A 88 13.75 -0.46 11.69
C TRP A 88 13.26 -0.46 10.25
N LEU A 89 12.31 -1.33 9.91
CA LEU A 89 11.66 -1.35 8.59
C LEU A 89 10.90 -0.03 8.35
N PHE A 90 10.18 0.43 9.37
CA PHE A 90 9.50 1.71 9.30
C PHE A 90 10.48 2.86 9.06
N LEU A 91 11.56 2.92 9.83
CA LEU A 91 12.60 3.95 9.66
C LEU A 91 13.25 3.87 8.27
N ALA A 92 13.56 2.68 7.79
CA ALA A 92 14.11 2.48 6.44
C ALA A 92 13.14 2.98 5.36
N CYS A 93 11.83 2.70 5.50
CA CYS A 93 10.83 3.22 4.56
C CYS A 93 10.68 4.74 4.64
N VAL A 94 10.79 5.35 5.82
CA VAL A 94 10.84 6.82 5.95
C VAL A 94 12.05 7.39 5.20
N VAL A 95 13.22 6.78 5.35
CA VAL A 95 14.41 7.20 4.61
C VAL A 95 14.20 7.08 3.10
N LEU A 96 13.59 5.99 2.63
CA LEU A 96 13.27 5.82 1.20
C LEU A 96 12.28 6.87 0.68
N LEU A 97 11.25 7.26 1.49
CA LEU A 97 10.33 8.35 1.15
C LEU A 97 11.06 9.71 1.05
N VAL A 98 12.06 9.94 1.90
CA VAL A 98 12.89 11.16 1.79
C VAL A 98 13.79 11.08 0.56
N LEU A 99 14.41 9.95 0.30
CA LEU A 99 15.33 9.77 -0.84
C LEU A 99 14.63 9.94 -2.18
N VAL A 100 13.38 9.48 -2.31
CA VAL A 100 12.63 9.63 -3.58
C VAL A 100 12.35 11.09 -3.93
N LEU A 101 12.31 11.99 -2.93
CA LEU A 101 12.13 13.43 -3.15
C LEU A 101 13.42 14.12 -3.62
N VAL A 102 14.59 13.48 -3.43
CA VAL A 102 15.87 14.05 -3.82
C VAL A 102 16.02 14.04 -5.35
N PRO A 103 16.29 15.19 -5.98
CA PRO A 103 16.59 15.26 -7.41
C PRO A 103 17.75 14.33 -7.80
N GLY A 104 17.56 13.54 -8.85
CA GLY A 104 18.58 12.59 -9.32
C GLY A 104 18.42 11.16 -8.75
N ILE A 105 17.74 10.96 -7.61
CA ILE A 105 17.43 9.64 -7.05
C ILE A 105 16.00 9.24 -7.45
N GLY A 106 15.04 10.12 -7.19
CA GLY A 106 13.64 9.88 -7.53
C GLY A 106 13.37 10.13 -9.01
N ARG A 107 12.75 9.14 -9.66
CA ARG A 107 12.29 9.25 -11.05
C ARG A 107 10.90 9.89 -11.09
N GLU A 108 10.79 10.92 -11.91
CA GLU A 108 9.53 11.59 -12.17
C GLU A 108 8.76 10.86 -13.29
N VAL A 109 7.52 10.50 -12.99
CA VAL A 109 6.59 9.87 -13.94
C VAL A 109 5.25 10.58 -13.83
N ASN A 110 4.75 11.11 -14.94
CA ASN A 110 3.48 11.85 -15.00
C ASN A 110 3.40 13.01 -13.97
N GLY A 111 4.48 13.78 -13.84
CA GLY A 111 4.55 14.94 -12.95
C GLY A 111 4.67 14.61 -11.45
N ALA A 112 4.95 13.36 -11.10
CA ALA A 112 5.12 12.94 -9.71
C ALA A 112 6.40 12.11 -9.51
N ARG A 113 7.18 12.46 -8.48
CA ARG A 113 8.39 11.71 -8.10
C ARG A 113 8.03 10.68 -7.05
N ARG A 114 7.77 9.45 -7.48
CA ARG A 114 7.29 8.35 -6.61
C ARG A 114 8.13 7.09 -6.74
N TRP A 115 9.03 7.03 -7.71
CA TRP A 115 9.75 5.82 -8.07
C TRP A 115 11.25 5.97 -7.89
N ILE A 116 11.87 4.95 -7.33
CA ILE A 116 13.33 4.78 -7.32
C ILE A 116 13.66 3.69 -8.34
N SER A 117 14.48 4.03 -9.33
CA SER A 117 14.89 3.07 -10.36
C SER A 117 16.12 2.31 -9.89
N LEU A 118 16.00 1.00 -9.78
CA LEU A 118 17.12 0.08 -9.48
C LEU A 118 17.58 -0.66 -10.75
N GLY A 119 17.57 0.03 -11.88
CA GLY A 119 17.91 -0.54 -13.19
C GLY A 119 16.73 -1.32 -13.79
N ALA A 120 16.69 -2.62 -13.62
CA ALA A 120 15.62 -3.48 -14.18
C ALA A 120 14.28 -3.35 -13.46
N VAL A 121 14.25 -2.85 -12.22
CA VAL A 121 13.06 -2.76 -11.39
C VAL A 121 12.87 -1.34 -10.87
N ASN A 122 11.65 -0.84 -10.93
CA ASN A 122 11.26 0.41 -10.27
C ASN A 122 10.56 0.07 -8.96
N VAL A 123 11.04 0.67 -7.87
CA VAL A 123 10.46 0.49 -6.53
C VAL A 123 9.74 1.77 -6.13
N GLN A 124 8.53 1.63 -5.61
CA GLN A 124 7.77 2.74 -5.05
C GLN A 124 7.86 2.68 -3.52
N PRO A 125 8.53 3.65 -2.87
CA PRO A 125 8.71 3.64 -1.41
C PRO A 125 7.40 3.63 -0.62
N SER A 126 6.36 4.29 -1.11
CA SER A 126 5.03 4.32 -0.47
C SER A 126 4.37 2.93 -0.41
N GLU A 127 4.64 2.03 -1.37
CA GLU A 127 4.16 0.65 -1.33
C GLU A 127 4.81 -0.13 -0.17
N LEU A 128 6.12 0.04 0.02
CA LEU A 128 6.83 -0.56 1.15
C LEU A 128 6.38 0.05 2.49
N MET A 129 6.12 1.37 2.51
CA MET A 129 5.64 2.07 3.70
C MET A 129 4.28 1.53 4.16
N LYS A 130 3.36 1.15 3.25
CA LYS A 130 2.08 0.54 3.63
C LYS A 130 2.26 -0.74 4.46
N LEU A 131 3.23 -1.58 4.10
CA LEU A 131 3.56 -2.79 4.87
C LEU A 131 4.26 -2.45 6.18
N ALA A 132 5.25 -1.56 6.12
CA ALA A 132 6.02 -1.16 7.28
C ALA A 132 5.16 -0.51 8.36
N VAL A 133 4.17 0.30 7.97
CA VAL A 133 3.25 0.96 8.90
C VAL A 133 2.33 -0.02 9.61
N VAL A 134 1.88 -1.09 8.94
CA VAL A 134 1.08 -2.14 9.57
C VAL A 134 1.86 -2.79 10.71
N LEU A 135 3.10 -3.19 10.44
CA LEU A 135 3.98 -3.81 11.43
C LEU A 135 4.31 -2.85 12.58
N TYR A 136 4.63 -1.60 12.24
CA TYR A 136 4.96 -0.57 13.24
C TYR A 136 3.77 -0.21 14.12
N ALA A 137 2.59 -0.01 13.54
CA ALA A 137 1.38 0.31 14.29
C ALA A 137 0.93 -0.84 15.19
N ALA A 138 1.04 -2.09 14.73
CA ALA A 138 0.76 -3.27 15.53
C ALA A 138 1.73 -3.39 16.72
N ASP A 139 3.03 -3.26 16.48
CA ASP A 139 4.05 -3.27 17.55
C ASP A 139 3.86 -2.09 18.53
N TYR A 140 3.58 -0.89 18.01
CA TYR A 140 3.26 0.29 18.83
C TYR A 140 2.07 0.03 19.75
N THR A 141 1.01 -0.56 19.22
CA THR A 141 -0.22 -0.87 19.96
C THR A 141 0.07 -1.82 21.14
N VAL A 142 0.88 -2.84 20.91
CA VAL A 142 1.31 -3.78 21.97
C VAL A 142 2.17 -3.08 23.02
N ARG A 143 3.19 -2.33 22.61
CA ARG A 143 4.09 -1.60 23.52
C ARG A 143 3.39 -0.52 24.35
N LYS A 144 2.38 0.12 23.80
CA LYS A 144 1.65 1.24 24.42
C LYS A 144 0.27 0.86 24.93
N HIS A 145 -0.07 -0.43 25.00
CA HIS A 145 -1.39 -0.92 25.37
C HIS A 145 -1.96 -0.26 26.64
N ALA A 146 -1.17 -0.15 27.71
CA ALA A 146 -1.60 0.42 28.98
C ALA A 146 -1.99 1.91 28.90
N VAL A 147 -1.45 2.66 27.93
CA VAL A 147 -1.67 4.11 27.78
C VAL A 147 -2.39 4.49 26.47
N LEU A 148 -2.78 3.49 25.67
CA LEU A 148 -3.37 3.71 24.34
C LEU A 148 -4.68 4.53 24.39
N LYS A 149 -5.42 4.42 25.51
CA LYS A 149 -6.64 5.22 25.74
C LYS A 149 -6.36 6.70 26.04
N SER A 150 -5.12 7.05 26.42
CA SER A 150 -4.73 8.41 26.70
C SER A 150 -4.36 9.15 25.42
N PHE A 151 -4.94 10.33 25.19
CA PHE A 151 -4.59 11.16 24.04
C PHE A 151 -3.10 11.51 24.01
N ARG A 152 -2.56 12.07 25.10
CA ARG A 152 -1.17 12.58 25.15
C ARG A 152 -0.11 11.47 25.08
N ARG A 153 -0.32 10.35 25.78
CA ARG A 153 0.71 9.29 25.90
C ARG A 153 0.54 8.16 24.90
N GLY A 154 -0.68 7.93 24.45
CA GLY A 154 -1.01 6.85 23.52
C GLY A 154 -1.16 7.34 22.08
N LEU A 155 -2.02 8.32 21.84
CA LEU A 155 -2.38 8.73 20.48
C LEU A 155 -1.43 9.78 19.88
N LEU A 156 -1.10 10.82 20.63
CA LEU A 156 -0.33 11.97 20.11
C LEU A 156 1.03 11.60 19.51
N PRO A 157 1.85 10.67 20.10
CA PRO A 157 3.11 10.29 19.47
C PRO A 157 2.91 9.62 18.10
N MET A 158 1.89 8.76 17.96
CA MET A 158 1.59 8.13 16.67
C MET A 158 1.05 9.16 15.66
N LEU A 159 0.22 10.10 16.11
CA LEU A 159 -0.23 11.21 15.25
C LEU A 159 0.93 12.02 14.70
N ALA A 160 1.91 12.36 15.54
CA ALA A 160 3.09 13.11 15.10
C ALA A 160 3.87 12.35 14.02
N VAL A 161 4.08 11.04 14.22
CA VAL A 161 4.73 10.18 13.23
C VAL A 161 3.91 10.12 11.94
N MET A 162 2.60 9.93 12.04
CA MET A 162 1.73 9.86 10.87
C MET A 162 1.61 11.19 10.13
N MET A 163 1.63 12.31 10.83
CA MET A 163 1.67 13.64 10.20
C MET A 163 2.95 13.83 9.39
N PHE A 164 4.09 13.38 9.90
CA PHE A 164 5.35 13.45 9.18
C PHE A 164 5.33 12.58 7.91
N VAL A 165 4.88 11.34 8.00
CA VAL A 165 4.72 10.44 6.84
C VAL A 165 3.72 11.02 5.83
N SER A 166 2.60 11.55 6.29
CA SER A 166 1.59 12.18 5.44
C SER A 166 2.16 13.40 4.70
N TRP A 167 2.98 14.19 5.37
CA TRP A 167 3.65 15.33 4.74
C TRP A 167 4.61 14.88 3.63
N LEU A 168 5.40 13.82 3.82
CA LEU A 168 6.26 13.25 2.78
C LEU A 168 5.43 12.78 1.58
N LEU A 169 4.36 12.00 1.82
CA LEU A 169 3.49 11.47 0.76
C LEU A 169 2.77 12.58 -0.04
N LEU A 170 2.42 13.69 0.62
CA LEU A 170 1.86 14.86 -0.08
C LEU A 170 2.89 15.56 -0.97
N ARG A 171 4.18 15.51 -0.59
CA ARG A 171 5.29 16.01 -1.44
C ARG A 171 5.56 15.11 -2.66
N GLU A 172 5.22 13.82 -2.56
CA GLU A 172 5.28 12.85 -3.68
C GLU A 172 4.03 12.87 -4.57
N PRO A 173 3.06 13.75 -4.37
CA PRO A 173 1.62 13.73 -4.71
C PRO A 173 0.96 12.35 -4.65
N ASP A 174 1.34 11.49 -3.67
CA ASP A 174 0.80 10.14 -3.50
C ASP A 174 -0.37 10.10 -2.49
N PHE A 175 -1.48 10.66 -2.93
CA PHE A 175 -2.68 10.78 -2.12
C PHE A 175 -3.34 9.43 -1.79
N GLY A 176 -3.28 8.47 -2.74
CA GLY A 176 -3.82 7.14 -2.52
C GLY A 176 -3.12 6.39 -1.38
N ALA A 177 -1.78 6.39 -1.39
CA ALA A 177 -1.00 5.79 -0.32
C ALA A 177 -1.25 6.47 1.03
N LEU A 178 -1.37 7.80 1.05
CA LEU A 178 -1.67 8.56 2.28
C LEU A 178 -2.97 8.09 2.93
N VAL A 179 -4.06 7.97 2.16
CA VAL A 179 -5.37 7.52 2.67
C VAL A 179 -5.27 6.10 3.21
N VAL A 180 -4.68 5.18 2.46
CA VAL A 180 -4.54 3.77 2.87
C VAL A 180 -3.73 3.67 4.16
N ILE A 181 -2.58 4.35 4.24
CA ILE A 181 -1.70 4.34 5.42
C ILE A 181 -2.41 4.92 6.64
N ALA A 182 -3.13 6.05 6.50
CA ALA A 182 -3.85 6.67 7.58
C ALA A 182 -4.99 5.77 8.10
N VAL A 183 -5.85 5.27 7.21
CA VAL A 183 -6.98 4.40 7.56
C VAL A 183 -6.48 3.12 8.23
N THR A 184 -5.45 2.49 7.68
CA THR A 184 -4.89 1.26 8.23
C THR A 184 -4.28 1.49 9.61
N THR A 185 -3.48 2.54 9.77
CA THR A 185 -2.85 2.86 11.07
C THR A 185 -3.89 3.10 12.15
N PHE A 186 -4.87 3.95 11.89
CA PHE A 186 -5.89 4.27 12.89
C PHE A 186 -6.86 3.11 13.12
N GLY A 187 -7.11 2.29 12.10
CA GLY A 187 -7.84 1.03 12.26
C GLY A 187 -7.14 0.08 13.22
N ILE A 188 -5.82 -0.11 13.08
CA ILE A 188 -5.01 -0.95 13.98
C ILE A 188 -5.03 -0.41 15.41
N LEU A 189 -4.87 0.91 15.61
CA LEU A 189 -4.94 1.50 16.95
C LEU A 189 -6.32 1.31 17.58
N PHE A 190 -7.39 1.45 16.79
CA PHE A 190 -8.75 1.24 17.26
C PHE A 190 -8.98 -0.21 17.71
N LEU A 191 -8.60 -1.19 16.88
CA LEU A 191 -8.67 -2.60 17.21
C LEU A 191 -7.79 -2.95 18.42
N GLY A 192 -6.69 -2.23 18.62
CA GLY A 192 -5.81 -2.37 19.79
C GLY A 192 -6.34 -1.75 21.08
N GLY A 193 -7.53 -1.15 21.07
CA GLY A 193 -8.21 -0.64 22.26
C GLY A 193 -8.11 0.87 22.48
N MET A 194 -7.84 1.65 21.42
CA MET A 194 -7.96 3.11 21.47
C MET A 194 -9.38 3.54 21.86
N ASN A 195 -9.50 4.70 22.53
CA ASN A 195 -10.81 5.25 22.88
C ASN A 195 -11.64 5.57 21.64
N GLY A 196 -12.89 5.09 21.57
CA GLY A 196 -13.79 5.31 20.43
C GLY A 196 -14.07 6.78 20.11
N ARG A 197 -14.05 7.67 21.11
CA ARG A 197 -14.18 9.12 20.88
C ARG A 197 -12.98 9.68 20.11
N HIS A 198 -11.76 9.24 20.45
CA HIS A 198 -10.56 9.63 19.71
C HIS A 198 -10.58 9.10 18.29
N PHE A 199 -11.04 7.85 18.11
CA PHE A 199 -11.20 7.26 16.78
C PHE A 199 -12.20 8.04 15.92
N ALA A 200 -13.38 8.35 16.46
CA ALA A 200 -14.39 9.15 15.76
C ALA A 200 -13.86 10.54 15.37
N ALA A 201 -13.12 11.20 16.28
CA ALA A 201 -12.49 12.49 16.00
C ALA A 201 -11.45 12.38 14.87
N LEU A 202 -10.65 11.29 14.84
CA LEU A 202 -9.68 11.04 13.77
C LEU A 202 -10.37 10.78 12.43
N VAL A 203 -11.44 9.99 12.41
CA VAL A 203 -12.20 9.74 11.19
C VAL A 203 -12.80 11.03 10.65
N ALA A 204 -13.39 11.85 11.53
CA ALA A 204 -13.91 13.17 11.16
C ALA A 204 -12.81 14.10 10.62
N MET A 205 -11.66 14.14 11.28
CA MET A 205 -10.49 14.93 10.84
C MET A 205 -9.99 14.46 9.47
N LEU A 206 -9.89 13.15 9.25
CA LEU A 206 -9.49 12.59 7.96
C LEU A 206 -10.51 12.92 6.87
N ALA A 207 -11.81 12.82 7.15
CA ALA A 207 -12.86 13.14 6.20
C ALA A 207 -12.83 14.63 5.81
N VAL A 208 -12.69 15.52 6.78
CA VAL A 208 -12.54 16.97 6.54
C VAL A 208 -11.24 17.25 5.77
N GLY A 209 -10.13 16.68 6.20
CA GLY A 209 -8.84 16.83 5.51
C GLY A 209 -8.89 16.33 4.07
N PHE A 210 -9.54 15.19 3.83
CA PHE A 210 -9.77 14.64 2.50
C PHE A 210 -10.61 15.61 1.65
N ALA A 211 -11.73 16.09 2.18
CA ALA A 211 -12.60 17.04 1.48
C ALA A 211 -11.83 18.32 1.11
N LEU A 212 -11.10 18.90 2.05
CA LEU A 212 -10.28 20.09 1.80
C LEU A 212 -9.21 19.84 0.72
N LEU A 213 -8.49 18.71 0.81
CA LEU A 213 -7.47 18.35 -0.18
C LEU A 213 -8.07 18.14 -1.59
N VAL A 214 -9.28 17.63 -1.69
CA VAL A 214 -9.97 17.47 -2.97
C VAL A 214 -10.44 18.83 -3.50
N LEU A 215 -11.12 19.61 -2.68
CA LEU A 215 -11.69 20.91 -3.07
C LEU A 215 -10.62 21.94 -3.44
N THR A 216 -9.43 21.85 -2.86
CA THR A 216 -8.31 22.76 -3.16
C THR A 216 -7.48 22.37 -4.37
N SER A 217 -7.77 21.24 -5.04
CA SER A 217 -6.99 20.77 -6.19
C SER A 217 -7.90 20.39 -7.34
N GLU A 218 -7.83 21.15 -8.41
CA GLU A 218 -8.57 20.87 -9.63
C GLU A 218 -8.31 19.47 -10.20
N TYR A 219 -7.05 19.01 -10.16
CA TYR A 219 -6.66 17.67 -10.58
C TYR A 219 -7.37 16.56 -9.80
N ARG A 220 -7.51 16.72 -8.45
CA ARG A 220 -8.18 15.70 -7.61
C ARG A 220 -9.68 15.75 -7.80
N MET A 221 -10.24 16.96 -7.94
CA MET A 221 -11.66 17.14 -8.24
C MET A 221 -12.04 16.53 -9.59
N GLN A 222 -11.23 16.74 -10.61
CA GLN A 222 -11.42 16.13 -11.93
C GLN A 222 -11.39 14.60 -11.89
N ARG A 223 -10.59 13.97 -11.01
CA ARG A 223 -10.62 12.52 -10.84
C ARG A 223 -11.93 12.01 -10.25
N ILE A 224 -12.54 12.75 -9.31
CA ILE A 224 -13.84 12.39 -8.76
C ILE A 224 -14.92 12.52 -9.82
N PHE A 225 -14.93 13.60 -10.58
CA PHE A 225 -15.89 13.78 -11.69
C PHE A 225 -15.71 12.72 -12.78
N GLY A 226 -14.49 12.39 -13.15
CA GLY A 226 -14.22 11.32 -14.12
C GLY A 226 -14.65 9.92 -13.63
N PHE A 227 -14.73 9.72 -12.30
CA PHE A 227 -15.31 8.51 -11.72
C PHE A 227 -16.84 8.53 -11.72
N MET A 228 -17.47 9.68 -11.49
CA MET A 228 -18.93 9.80 -11.47
C MET A 228 -19.53 9.78 -12.87
N ASP A 229 -18.85 10.38 -13.85
CA ASP A 229 -19.26 10.38 -15.25
C ASP A 229 -18.04 10.16 -16.18
N PRO A 230 -17.68 8.89 -16.41
CA PRO A 230 -16.53 8.56 -17.25
C PRO A 230 -16.75 8.83 -18.73
N TRP A 231 -18.00 8.96 -19.18
CA TRP A 231 -18.34 9.13 -20.58
C TRP A 231 -18.21 10.58 -21.09
N THR A 232 -18.19 11.55 -20.20
CA THR A 232 -17.98 12.96 -20.56
C THR A 232 -16.59 13.19 -21.16
N ASP A 233 -15.56 12.44 -20.70
CA ASP A 233 -14.20 12.53 -21.25
C ASP A 233 -13.53 11.13 -21.23
N PRO A 234 -13.96 10.22 -22.13
CA PRO A 234 -13.55 8.81 -22.09
C PRO A 234 -12.08 8.59 -22.47
N TYR A 235 -11.42 9.56 -23.09
CA TYR A 235 -9.99 9.48 -23.46
C TYR A 235 -9.07 10.28 -22.53
N GLY A 236 -9.62 11.09 -21.62
CA GLY A 236 -8.88 11.86 -20.64
C GLY A 236 -9.15 11.39 -19.20
N ARG A 237 -9.98 12.14 -18.47
CA ARG A 237 -10.25 11.89 -17.04
C ARG A 237 -10.95 10.56 -16.76
N GLY A 238 -11.85 10.15 -17.63
CA GLY A 238 -12.63 8.91 -17.56
C GLY A 238 -11.93 7.70 -18.15
N TYR A 239 -10.72 7.83 -18.73
CA TYR A 239 -10.05 6.77 -19.49
C TYR A 239 -10.03 5.41 -18.80
N GLN A 240 -9.61 5.35 -17.53
CA GLN A 240 -9.50 4.08 -16.83
C GLN A 240 -10.84 3.40 -16.59
N LEU A 241 -11.86 4.17 -16.21
CA LEU A 241 -13.17 3.63 -15.90
C LEU A 241 -13.98 3.32 -17.15
N SER A 242 -13.95 4.19 -18.16
CA SER A 242 -14.64 3.95 -19.44
C SER A 242 -14.12 2.70 -20.14
N HIS A 243 -12.78 2.52 -20.19
CA HIS A 243 -12.19 1.31 -20.78
C HIS A 243 -12.45 0.06 -19.94
N ALA A 244 -12.49 0.17 -18.61
CA ALA A 244 -12.91 -0.94 -17.76
C ALA A 244 -14.36 -1.33 -18.03
N LEU A 245 -15.27 -0.37 -18.12
CA LEU A 245 -16.68 -0.62 -18.44
C LEU A 245 -16.86 -1.25 -19.84
N ILE A 246 -16.13 -0.76 -20.84
CA ILE A 246 -16.14 -1.36 -22.19
C ILE A 246 -15.61 -2.82 -22.15
N ALA A 247 -14.63 -3.13 -21.31
CA ALA A 247 -14.08 -4.47 -21.20
C ALA A 247 -15.03 -5.46 -20.53
N PHE A 248 -15.97 -4.99 -19.72
CA PHE A 248 -17.01 -5.82 -19.09
C PHE A 248 -18.33 -5.92 -19.89
N GLY A 249 -18.49 -5.14 -20.94
CA GLY A 249 -19.71 -5.07 -21.75
C GLY A 249 -20.57 -3.88 -21.37
#